data_a09093e9f5ec1e4fee4b0ac99b080166
#
_entry.id   a09093e9f5ec1e4fee4b0ac99b080166
#
_cell.length_a   1.000
_cell.length_b   1.000
_cell.length_c   1.000
_cell.angle_alpha   90.00
_cell.angle_beta   90.00
_cell.angle_gamma   90.00
#
_symmetry.space_group_name_H-M   'P 1'
#
loop_
_entity.id
_entity.type
_entity.pdbx_description
1 polymer ?
#
loop_
_entity_poly.entity_id
_entity_poly.type
_entity_poly.pdbx_seq_one_letter_code
_entity_poly.pdbx_strand_id
1 'polypeptide(L)'
;MKLSRIYDTIVLNRTYEHFLTHLRTPFDDVNKAHLVMLSETRILPEETVKKIKEGLIRYDTLRGFPGRKPEEVEDYFFYAEKTLSEFIGETAAGSLHIARSRNDMDTTLFRMAMRENIAAWIRRLIQLLEAMIAHGRRHLVTPIVLFTHGQPAQISSYAHYLGAMVAEMLETVTMQRQAYESVNGCPMGACAITTTGFPIDRSRVASLLGFSKPIANSYQAISTSHWLLVPVQHWILFLNDVTRFVEDMLHKSSFEVGILSYPDDLVQMSSIMPQKRNPVILEHIRIKAGMAMGVFQSFADLFHNTAYQDINENGDLTLDTLQKAVIEMMETIDLFEEAILKARIHAPRVEEIAMRSGITVTELADEIVRRERVAFRDAHHIVSRYVSEGSR
;
A
#
# COMPACT_ATOMS: atom_id res chain seq x y z
N MET A 1 5.10 -7.36 38.27
CA MET A 1 6.46 -7.65 37.74
C MET A 1 7.10 -6.31 37.35
N LYS A 2 8.33 -6.02 37.80
CA LYS A 2 8.96 -4.74 37.42
C LYS A 2 9.68 -4.94 36.07
N LEU A 3 9.14 -4.36 35.00
CA LEU A 3 9.75 -4.44 33.67
C LEU A 3 11.05 -3.63 33.59
N SER A 4 11.95 -4.01 32.68
CA SER A 4 13.15 -3.24 32.40
C SER A 4 12.76 -1.87 31.85
N ARG A 5 13.30 -0.79 32.41
CA ARG A 5 13.02 0.58 31.94
C ARG A 5 13.37 0.79 30.45
N ILE A 6 14.45 0.16 29.97
CA ILE A 6 14.88 0.24 28.58
C ILE A 6 13.86 -0.46 27.68
N TYR A 7 13.48 -1.69 28.03
CA TYR A 7 12.48 -2.47 27.28
C TYR A 7 11.12 -1.75 27.25
N ASP A 8 10.68 -1.24 28.39
CA ASP A 8 9.46 -0.47 28.50
C ASP A 8 9.46 0.77 27.58
N THR A 9 10.56 1.53 27.56
CA THR A 9 10.66 2.75 26.75
C THR A 9 10.76 2.47 25.25
N ILE A 10 11.57 1.49 24.85
CA ILE A 10 11.91 1.25 23.43
C ILE A 10 10.85 0.38 22.73
N VAL A 11 10.24 -0.56 23.46
CA VAL A 11 9.31 -1.53 22.89
C VAL A 11 7.87 -1.26 23.35
N LEU A 12 7.60 -1.41 24.65
CA LEU A 12 6.22 -1.48 25.14
C LEU A 12 5.44 -0.16 25.03
N ASN A 13 6.08 0.98 25.27
CA ASN A 13 5.42 2.27 25.05
C ASN A 13 5.11 2.51 23.56
N ARG A 14 6.04 2.15 22.69
CA ARG A 14 5.87 2.31 21.24
C ARG A 14 4.73 1.43 20.70
N THR A 15 4.68 0.17 21.12
CA THR A 15 3.57 -0.73 20.72
C THR A 15 2.24 -0.30 21.33
N TYR A 16 2.23 0.22 22.56
CA TYR A 16 1.02 0.77 23.17
C TYR A 16 0.48 1.99 22.42
N GLU A 17 1.35 2.94 22.05
CA GLU A 17 0.99 4.13 21.27
C GLU A 17 0.43 3.75 19.88
N HIS A 18 1.09 2.79 19.21
CA HIS A 18 0.64 2.26 17.94
C HIS A 18 -0.74 1.57 18.08
N PHE A 19 -0.91 0.73 19.07
CA PHE A 19 -2.19 0.04 19.35
C PHE A 19 -3.32 1.04 19.59
N LEU A 20 -3.09 2.03 20.44
CA LEU A 20 -4.06 3.07 20.74
C LEU A 20 -4.52 3.84 19.50
N THR A 21 -3.61 4.09 18.58
CA THR A 21 -3.86 4.87 17.38
C THR A 21 -4.54 4.05 16.27
N HIS A 22 -4.10 2.81 16.07
CA HIS A 22 -4.47 2.02 14.88
C HIS A 22 -5.28 0.76 15.15
N LEU A 23 -5.15 0.14 16.33
CA LEU A 23 -5.74 -1.16 16.64
C LEU A 23 -6.88 -1.13 17.65
N ARG A 24 -7.12 0.00 18.30
CA ARG A 24 -8.15 0.13 19.31
C ARG A 24 -9.55 -0.22 18.77
N THR A 25 -9.97 0.39 17.67
CA THR A 25 -11.28 0.11 17.07
C THR A 25 -11.43 -1.36 16.66
N PRO A 26 -10.49 -1.97 15.92
CA PRO A 26 -10.50 -3.42 15.68
C PRO A 26 -10.58 -4.25 16.95
N PHE A 27 -9.87 -3.88 18.01
CA PHE A 27 -9.91 -4.58 19.30
C PHE A 27 -11.29 -4.54 19.94
N ASP A 28 -11.94 -3.37 19.95
CA ASP A 28 -13.29 -3.21 20.49
C ASP A 28 -14.30 -4.06 19.68
N ASP A 29 -14.15 -4.14 18.36
CA ASP A 29 -14.98 -4.97 17.49
C ASP A 29 -14.75 -6.47 17.73
N VAL A 30 -13.51 -6.92 17.92
CA VAL A 30 -13.19 -8.30 18.29
C VAL A 30 -13.82 -8.67 19.63
N ASN A 31 -13.75 -7.81 20.64
CA ASN A 31 -14.38 -8.03 21.93
C ASN A 31 -15.89 -8.18 21.83
N LYS A 32 -16.55 -7.32 21.03
CA LYS A 32 -18.00 -7.37 20.79
C LYS A 32 -18.40 -8.64 20.03
N ALA A 33 -17.70 -8.97 18.95
CA ALA A 33 -17.96 -10.16 18.16
C ALA A 33 -17.78 -11.44 18.98
N HIS A 34 -16.74 -11.49 19.80
CA HIS A 34 -16.49 -12.61 20.69
C HIS A 34 -17.57 -12.77 21.75
N LEU A 35 -18.01 -11.67 22.41
CA LEU A 35 -19.10 -11.68 23.37
C LEU A 35 -20.42 -12.17 22.76
N VAL A 36 -20.73 -11.74 21.53
CA VAL A 36 -21.92 -12.22 20.80
C VAL A 36 -21.85 -13.73 20.61
N MET A 37 -20.73 -14.26 20.16
CA MET A 37 -20.51 -15.71 19.99
C MET A 37 -20.63 -16.45 21.30
N LEU A 38 -20.00 -15.99 22.39
CA LEU A 38 -20.09 -16.63 23.73
C LEU A 38 -21.53 -16.66 24.25
N SER A 39 -22.33 -15.63 23.91
CA SER A 39 -23.77 -15.57 24.25
C SER A 39 -24.58 -16.56 23.44
N GLU A 40 -24.44 -16.55 22.11
CA GLU A 40 -25.21 -17.40 21.20
C GLU A 40 -24.91 -18.89 21.40
N THR A 41 -23.66 -19.24 21.74
CA THR A 41 -23.24 -20.62 22.05
C THR A 41 -23.53 -21.03 23.51
N ARG A 42 -24.07 -20.13 24.33
CA ARG A 42 -24.42 -20.35 25.73
C ARG A 42 -23.20 -20.80 26.59
N ILE A 43 -21.99 -20.37 26.21
CA ILE A 43 -20.77 -20.61 26.99
C ILE A 43 -20.80 -19.78 28.27
N LEU A 44 -21.35 -18.57 28.19
CA LEU A 44 -21.54 -17.68 29.35
C LEU A 44 -23.02 -17.64 29.79
N PRO A 45 -23.28 -17.53 31.11
CA PRO A 45 -24.61 -17.23 31.64
C PRO A 45 -25.09 -15.85 31.16
N GLU A 46 -26.39 -15.71 30.93
CA GLU A 46 -27.02 -14.48 30.42
C GLU A 46 -26.69 -13.25 31.27
N GLU A 47 -26.70 -13.38 32.61
CA GLU A 47 -26.33 -12.32 33.55
C GLU A 47 -24.89 -11.83 33.38
N THR A 48 -23.96 -12.76 33.09
CA THR A 48 -22.55 -12.42 32.82
C THR A 48 -22.42 -11.70 31.48
N VAL A 49 -23.12 -12.17 30.44
CA VAL A 49 -23.15 -11.52 29.13
C VAL A 49 -23.67 -10.09 29.25
N LYS A 50 -24.76 -9.87 30.01
CA LYS A 50 -25.32 -8.54 30.23
C LYS A 50 -24.34 -7.60 30.90
N LYS A 51 -23.66 -8.03 31.97
CA LYS A 51 -22.64 -7.24 32.66
C LYS A 51 -21.49 -6.87 31.72
N ILE A 52 -20.97 -7.85 30.95
CA ILE A 52 -19.87 -7.58 30.01
C ILE A 52 -20.31 -6.58 28.93
N LYS A 53 -21.51 -6.76 28.39
CA LYS A 53 -22.10 -5.81 27.40
C LYS A 53 -22.16 -4.38 27.96
N GLU A 54 -22.67 -4.20 29.18
CA GLU A 54 -22.72 -2.90 29.85
C GLU A 54 -21.32 -2.30 30.04
N GLY A 55 -20.36 -3.13 30.43
CA GLY A 55 -18.96 -2.74 30.55
C GLY A 55 -18.33 -2.31 29.22
N LEU A 56 -18.54 -3.04 28.12
CA LEU A 56 -18.04 -2.68 26.80
C LEU A 56 -18.70 -1.39 26.28
N ILE A 57 -20.00 -1.19 26.47
CA ILE A 57 -20.69 0.06 26.11
C ILE A 57 -20.07 1.24 26.88
N ARG A 58 -19.83 1.09 28.17
CA ARG A 58 -19.17 2.12 28.98
C ARG A 58 -17.74 2.36 28.50
N TYR A 59 -17.01 1.30 28.15
CA TYR A 59 -15.65 1.41 27.60
C TYR A 59 -15.61 2.21 26.29
N ASP A 60 -16.55 1.97 25.37
CA ASP A 60 -16.69 2.71 24.10
C ASP A 60 -16.90 4.23 24.31
N THR A 61 -17.49 4.63 25.42
CA THR A 61 -17.73 6.04 25.75
C THR A 61 -16.52 6.76 26.34
N LEU A 62 -15.47 6.03 26.71
CA LEU A 62 -14.27 6.62 27.29
C LEU A 62 -13.63 7.64 26.33
N ARG A 63 -13.18 8.73 26.92
CA ARG A 63 -12.39 9.76 26.24
C ARG A 63 -11.11 9.98 27.03
N GLY A 64 -10.04 10.36 26.36
CA GLY A 64 -8.80 10.69 27.03
C GLY A 64 -8.00 9.48 27.52
N PHE A 65 -7.76 8.52 26.63
CA PHE A 65 -6.84 7.40 26.90
C PHE A 65 -5.43 7.93 27.22
N PRO A 66 -4.70 7.30 28.17
CA PRO A 66 -3.31 7.67 28.42
C PRO A 66 -2.51 7.58 27.13
N GLY A 67 -1.84 8.67 26.72
CA GLY A 67 -0.97 8.68 25.53
C GLY A 67 0.31 7.85 25.69
N ARG A 68 0.62 7.43 26.93
CA ARG A 68 1.69 6.51 27.26
C ARG A 68 1.16 5.38 28.10
N LYS A 69 1.79 4.21 27.98
CA LYS A 69 1.46 3.02 28.75
C LYS A 69 1.57 3.32 30.27
N PRO A 70 0.53 3.06 31.05
CA PRO A 70 0.63 3.11 32.53
C PRO A 70 1.67 2.10 33.05
N GLU A 71 2.39 2.48 34.12
CA GLU A 71 3.47 1.63 34.65
C GLU A 71 2.99 0.27 35.17
N GLU A 72 1.74 0.19 35.62
CA GLU A 72 1.12 -0.99 36.21
C GLU A 72 0.62 -2.03 35.20
N VAL A 73 0.63 -1.73 33.90
CA VAL A 73 0.21 -2.65 32.86
C VAL A 73 1.34 -2.93 31.87
N GLU A 74 1.31 -4.07 31.22
CA GLU A 74 2.32 -4.47 30.26
C GLU A 74 2.05 -3.85 28.88
N ASP A 75 0.78 -3.81 28.45
CA ASP A 75 0.35 -3.33 27.15
C ASP A 75 -1.11 -2.83 27.15
N TYR A 76 -1.64 -2.53 25.97
CA TYR A 76 -3.01 -2.05 25.81
C TYR A 76 -4.06 -3.11 26.19
N PHE A 77 -3.80 -4.39 25.92
CA PHE A 77 -4.72 -5.46 26.30
C PHE A 77 -4.96 -5.48 27.80
N PHE A 78 -3.90 -5.49 28.61
CA PHE A 78 -4.02 -5.46 30.07
C PHE A 78 -4.59 -4.13 30.60
N TYR A 79 -4.34 -3.03 29.92
CA TYR A 79 -4.99 -1.77 30.24
C TYR A 79 -6.51 -1.84 30.04
N ALA A 80 -6.95 -2.39 28.93
CA ALA A 80 -8.37 -2.56 28.61
C ALA A 80 -9.05 -3.54 29.58
N GLU A 81 -8.43 -4.67 29.86
CA GLU A 81 -8.94 -5.67 30.82
C GLU A 81 -9.07 -5.09 32.23
N LYS A 82 -8.05 -4.35 32.72
CA LYS A 82 -8.08 -3.66 34.00
C LYS A 82 -9.21 -2.65 34.05
N THR A 83 -9.34 -1.82 33.03
CA THR A 83 -10.40 -0.81 32.96
C THR A 83 -11.81 -1.45 32.95
N LEU A 84 -11.96 -2.54 32.20
CA LEU A 84 -13.21 -3.31 32.18
C LEU A 84 -13.51 -3.91 33.56
N SER A 85 -12.49 -4.44 34.25
CA SER A 85 -12.61 -4.98 35.60
C SER A 85 -13.05 -3.92 36.62
N GLU A 86 -12.58 -2.69 36.50
CA GLU A 86 -13.02 -1.56 37.32
C GLU A 86 -14.50 -1.21 37.10
N PHE A 87 -15.05 -1.48 35.91
CA PHE A 87 -16.44 -1.17 35.58
C PHE A 87 -17.43 -2.25 36.05
N ILE A 88 -17.06 -3.53 35.89
CA ILE A 88 -17.99 -4.66 36.04
C ILE A 88 -17.51 -5.76 36.99
N GLY A 89 -16.35 -5.57 37.61
CA GLY A 89 -15.71 -6.53 38.50
C GLY A 89 -14.85 -7.58 37.78
N GLU A 90 -13.80 -8.06 38.43
CA GLU A 90 -12.79 -8.96 37.88
C GLU A 90 -13.37 -10.24 37.28
N THR A 91 -14.33 -10.88 37.98
CA THR A 91 -14.93 -12.15 37.53
C THR A 91 -15.69 -11.99 36.21
N ALA A 92 -16.47 -10.93 36.05
CA ALA A 92 -17.21 -10.70 34.83
C ALA A 92 -16.28 -10.29 33.69
N ALA A 93 -15.33 -9.40 33.95
CA ALA A 93 -14.35 -8.95 32.94
C ALA A 93 -13.49 -10.10 32.45
N GLY A 94 -12.91 -10.91 33.37
CA GLY A 94 -12.11 -12.08 33.02
C GLY A 94 -12.87 -13.15 32.23
N SER A 95 -14.21 -13.23 32.42
CA SER A 95 -15.04 -14.17 31.65
C SER A 95 -15.07 -13.87 30.15
N LEU A 96 -14.81 -12.63 29.73
CA LEU A 96 -14.70 -12.28 28.31
C LEU A 96 -13.49 -12.94 27.64
N HIS A 97 -12.48 -13.36 28.42
CA HIS A 97 -11.28 -14.01 27.87
C HIS A 97 -11.44 -15.54 27.65
N ILE A 98 -12.59 -16.12 27.98
CA ILE A 98 -12.85 -17.54 27.77
C ILE A 98 -12.75 -17.89 26.27
N ALA A 99 -12.07 -19.00 25.98
CA ALA A 99 -11.93 -19.57 24.64
C ALA A 99 -11.27 -18.67 23.60
N ARG A 100 -10.34 -17.82 24.02
CA ARG A 100 -9.46 -17.01 23.15
C ARG A 100 -8.07 -16.85 23.77
N SER A 101 -7.13 -16.39 22.97
CA SER A 101 -5.78 -16.02 23.39
C SER A 101 -5.41 -14.67 22.78
N ARG A 102 -4.35 -14.03 23.27
CA ARG A 102 -3.75 -12.90 22.57
C ARG A 102 -3.28 -13.31 21.17
N ASN A 103 -2.78 -14.52 20.98
CA ASN A 103 -2.29 -15.00 19.70
C ASN A 103 -3.33 -14.88 18.57
N ASP A 104 -4.56 -15.38 18.77
CA ASP A 104 -5.62 -15.28 17.76
C ASP A 104 -6.26 -13.89 17.69
N MET A 105 -6.29 -13.17 18.81
CA MET A 105 -6.73 -11.79 18.82
C MET A 105 -5.79 -10.91 18.02
N ASP A 106 -4.51 -10.87 18.34
CA ASP A 106 -3.52 -9.98 17.73
C ASP A 106 -3.40 -10.24 16.23
N THR A 107 -3.29 -11.51 15.81
CA THR A 107 -3.29 -11.84 14.36
C THR A 107 -4.59 -11.49 13.66
N THR A 108 -5.73 -11.44 14.36
CA THR A 108 -6.99 -10.93 13.80
C THR A 108 -6.97 -9.42 13.63
N LEU A 109 -6.48 -8.67 14.64
CA LEU A 109 -6.33 -7.22 14.57
C LEU A 109 -5.42 -6.79 13.42
N PHE A 110 -4.28 -7.48 13.24
CA PHE A 110 -3.32 -7.18 12.18
C PHE A 110 -3.93 -7.39 10.79
N ARG A 111 -4.73 -8.45 10.62
CA ARG A 111 -5.47 -8.69 9.37
C ARG A 111 -6.55 -7.65 9.12
N MET A 112 -7.26 -7.20 10.17
CA MET A 112 -8.24 -6.12 10.04
C MET A 112 -7.57 -4.82 9.62
N ALA A 113 -6.45 -4.44 10.23
CA ALA A 113 -5.66 -3.26 9.85
C ALA A 113 -5.12 -3.38 8.41
N MET A 114 -4.60 -4.54 8.00
CA MET A 114 -4.13 -4.77 6.65
C MET A 114 -5.25 -4.67 5.61
N ARG A 115 -6.44 -5.19 5.90
CA ARG A 115 -7.62 -5.05 5.02
C ARG A 115 -7.95 -3.58 4.76
N GLU A 116 -7.92 -2.75 5.82
CA GLU A 116 -8.15 -1.31 5.70
C GLU A 116 -7.06 -0.63 4.86
N ASN A 117 -5.79 -0.97 5.08
CA ASN A 117 -4.68 -0.44 4.29
C ASN A 117 -4.84 -0.77 2.80
N ILE A 118 -5.17 -2.03 2.48
CA ILE A 118 -5.42 -2.47 1.10
C ILE A 118 -6.61 -1.71 0.49
N ALA A 119 -7.71 -1.62 1.22
CA ALA A 119 -8.91 -0.94 0.75
C ALA A 119 -8.67 0.57 0.55
N ALA A 120 -7.96 1.23 1.45
CA ALA A 120 -7.58 2.64 1.32
C ALA A 120 -6.69 2.87 0.11
N TRP A 121 -5.66 2.03 -0.08
CA TRP A 121 -4.77 2.09 -1.22
C TRP A 121 -5.52 1.88 -2.55
N ILE A 122 -6.38 0.87 -2.65
CA ILE A 122 -7.18 0.61 -3.86
C ILE A 122 -8.08 1.83 -4.17
N ARG A 123 -8.79 2.36 -3.17
CA ARG A 123 -9.64 3.55 -3.36
C ARG A 123 -8.83 4.74 -3.89
N ARG A 124 -7.66 5.00 -3.31
CA ARG A 124 -6.81 6.11 -3.72
C ARG A 124 -6.24 5.91 -5.12
N LEU A 125 -5.83 4.68 -5.46
CA LEU A 125 -5.32 4.37 -6.79
C LEU A 125 -6.40 4.47 -7.88
N ILE A 126 -7.65 4.09 -7.59
CA ILE A 126 -8.78 4.30 -8.51
C ILE A 126 -8.96 5.80 -8.80
N GLN A 127 -8.90 6.65 -7.78
CA GLN A 127 -8.99 8.12 -7.96
C GLN A 127 -7.87 8.65 -8.87
N LEU A 128 -6.63 8.20 -8.65
CA LEU A 128 -5.50 8.53 -9.52
C LEU A 128 -5.75 8.09 -10.97
N LEU A 129 -6.21 6.85 -11.17
CA LEU A 129 -6.51 6.32 -12.50
C LEU A 129 -7.58 7.15 -13.22
N GLU A 130 -8.66 7.51 -12.53
CA GLU A 130 -9.72 8.37 -13.07
C GLU A 130 -9.17 9.75 -13.48
N ALA A 131 -8.33 10.36 -12.62
CA ALA A 131 -7.69 11.63 -12.91
C ALA A 131 -6.74 11.54 -14.12
N MET A 132 -5.91 10.50 -14.19
CA MET A 132 -5.00 10.27 -15.33
C MET A 132 -5.75 10.04 -16.64
N ILE A 133 -6.83 9.27 -16.62
CA ILE A 133 -7.68 9.02 -17.80
C ILE A 133 -8.34 10.33 -18.26
N ALA A 134 -8.91 11.09 -17.33
CA ALA A 134 -9.54 12.38 -17.64
C ALA A 134 -8.52 13.39 -18.20
N HIS A 135 -7.29 13.40 -17.65
CA HIS A 135 -6.19 14.21 -18.15
C HIS A 135 -5.75 13.74 -19.54
N GLY A 136 -5.52 12.45 -19.73
CA GLY A 136 -5.14 11.87 -21.03
C GLY A 136 -6.12 12.19 -22.16
N ARG A 137 -7.43 12.16 -21.88
CA ARG A 137 -8.46 12.52 -22.87
C ARG A 137 -8.31 13.93 -23.44
N ARG A 138 -7.72 14.87 -22.69
CA ARG A 138 -7.43 16.23 -23.19
C ARG A 138 -6.19 16.29 -24.09
N HIS A 139 -5.41 15.21 -24.12
CA HIS A 139 -4.12 15.13 -24.80
C HIS A 139 -4.06 14.03 -25.87
N LEU A 140 -5.19 13.63 -26.44
CA LEU A 140 -5.28 12.56 -27.43
C LEU A 140 -4.43 12.85 -28.68
N VAL A 141 -4.28 14.13 -29.05
CA VAL A 141 -3.51 14.58 -30.22
C VAL A 141 -2.28 15.41 -29.84
N THR A 142 -1.99 15.57 -28.55
CA THR A 142 -0.79 16.28 -28.09
C THR A 142 0.45 15.42 -28.35
N PRO A 143 1.39 15.83 -29.21
CA PRO A 143 2.50 14.99 -29.60
C PRO A 143 3.52 14.85 -28.46
N ILE A 144 4.14 13.68 -28.37
CA ILE A 144 5.27 13.38 -27.51
C ILE A 144 6.25 12.44 -28.21
N VAL A 145 7.55 12.60 -27.93
CA VAL A 145 8.57 11.65 -28.38
C VAL A 145 8.70 10.52 -27.36
N LEU A 146 8.63 9.29 -27.83
CA LEU A 146 8.96 8.11 -27.08
C LEU A 146 10.41 7.69 -27.39
N PHE A 147 11.10 7.22 -26.35
CA PHE A 147 12.52 6.88 -26.39
C PHE A 147 12.74 5.39 -26.20
N THR A 148 13.77 4.86 -26.84
CA THR A 148 14.33 3.54 -26.58
C THR A 148 15.84 3.67 -26.38
N HIS A 149 16.38 3.05 -25.35
CA HIS A 149 17.83 3.14 -25.02
C HIS A 149 18.36 4.58 -24.92
N GLY A 150 17.50 5.50 -24.45
CA GLY A 150 17.84 6.93 -24.35
C GLY A 150 17.88 7.69 -25.68
N GLN A 151 17.51 7.05 -26.79
CA GLN A 151 17.46 7.69 -28.12
C GLN A 151 16.01 7.95 -28.53
N PRO A 152 15.71 9.10 -29.20
CA PRO A 152 14.41 9.35 -29.79
C PRO A 152 14.05 8.23 -30.78
N ALA A 153 12.91 7.60 -30.61
CA ALA A 153 12.54 6.43 -31.39
C ALA A 153 11.27 6.60 -32.23
N GLN A 154 10.17 7.05 -31.59
CA GLN A 154 8.88 7.16 -32.26
C GLN A 154 8.12 8.39 -31.73
N ILE A 155 7.25 8.95 -32.57
CA ILE A 155 6.27 9.97 -32.17
C ILE A 155 4.96 9.29 -31.75
N SER A 156 4.35 9.81 -30.69
CA SER A 156 3.07 9.32 -30.21
C SER A 156 2.26 10.48 -29.60
N SER A 157 1.15 10.18 -28.93
CA SER A 157 0.41 11.17 -28.13
C SER A 157 0.75 11.06 -26.65
N TYR A 158 0.65 12.19 -25.94
CA TYR A 158 0.81 12.20 -24.48
C TYR A 158 -0.25 11.31 -23.79
N ALA A 159 -1.45 11.19 -24.37
CA ALA A 159 -2.47 10.26 -23.89
C ALA A 159 -2.01 8.79 -23.98
N HIS A 160 -1.34 8.39 -25.07
CA HIS A 160 -0.78 7.04 -25.19
C HIS A 160 0.33 6.79 -24.16
N TYR A 161 1.19 7.79 -23.95
CA TYR A 161 2.24 7.72 -22.94
C TYR A 161 1.69 7.52 -21.51
N LEU A 162 0.67 8.30 -21.12
CA LEU A 162 -0.02 8.11 -19.84
C LEU A 162 -0.78 6.79 -19.78
N GLY A 163 -1.36 6.36 -20.91
CA GLY A 163 -2.12 5.12 -21.02
C GLY A 163 -1.30 3.88 -20.68
N ALA A 164 0.01 3.89 -20.93
CA ALA A 164 0.90 2.81 -20.53
C ALA A 164 0.93 2.64 -19.01
N MET A 165 1.10 3.75 -18.27
CA MET A 165 1.11 3.70 -16.81
C MET A 165 -0.26 3.35 -16.23
N VAL A 166 -1.34 3.81 -16.84
CA VAL A 166 -2.72 3.43 -16.46
C VAL A 166 -2.91 1.92 -16.59
N ALA A 167 -2.41 1.30 -17.65
CA ALA A 167 -2.51 -0.15 -17.87
C ALA A 167 -1.77 -0.93 -16.77
N GLU A 168 -0.51 -0.57 -16.47
CA GLU A 168 0.28 -1.17 -15.40
C GLU A 168 -0.42 -1.08 -14.04
N MET A 169 -0.95 0.10 -13.70
CA MET A 169 -1.67 0.30 -12.44
C MET A 169 -2.96 -0.53 -12.35
N LEU A 170 -3.70 -0.73 -13.44
CA LEU A 170 -4.88 -1.57 -13.47
C LEU A 170 -4.55 -3.04 -13.22
N GLU A 171 -3.44 -3.52 -13.77
CA GLU A 171 -2.94 -4.87 -13.49
C GLU A 171 -2.58 -5.02 -12.00
N THR A 172 -1.87 -4.04 -11.44
CA THR A 172 -1.51 -4.04 -10.02
C THR A 172 -2.71 -4.00 -9.09
N VAL A 173 -3.77 -3.22 -9.41
CA VAL A 173 -5.04 -3.26 -8.67
C VAL A 173 -5.65 -4.65 -8.70
N THR A 174 -5.60 -5.31 -9.85
CA THR A 174 -6.16 -6.67 -10.02
C THR A 174 -5.40 -7.68 -9.15
N MET A 175 -4.08 -7.63 -9.15
CA MET A 175 -3.21 -8.46 -8.30
C MET A 175 -3.49 -8.20 -6.81
N GLN A 176 -3.62 -6.93 -6.41
CA GLN A 176 -3.87 -6.56 -5.02
C GLN A 176 -5.25 -7.00 -4.53
N ARG A 177 -6.26 -7.01 -5.39
CA ARG A 177 -7.57 -7.60 -5.08
C ARG A 177 -7.48 -9.11 -4.81
N GLN A 178 -6.64 -9.83 -5.56
CA GLN A 178 -6.38 -11.24 -5.31
C GLN A 178 -5.60 -11.44 -4.00
N ALA A 179 -4.61 -10.59 -3.72
CA ALA A 179 -3.86 -10.60 -2.47
C ALA A 179 -4.73 -10.36 -1.24
N TYR A 180 -5.82 -9.60 -1.37
CA TYR A 180 -6.79 -9.38 -0.30
C TYR A 180 -7.33 -10.69 0.27
N GLU A 181 -7.49 -11.74 -0.54
CA GLU A 181 -7.95 -13.06 -0.09
C GLU A 181 -6.97 -13.71 0.90
N SER A 182 -5.66 -13.43 0.79
CA SER A 182 -4.67 -13.93 1.76
C SER A 182 -4.83 -13.32 3.15
N VAL A 183 -5.45 -12.13 3.22
CA VAL A 183 -5.71 -11.37 4.44
C VAL A 183 -7.09 -11.67 5.00
N ASN A 184 -8.07 -12.00 4.15
CA ASN A 184 -9.49 -12.08 4.47
C ASN A 184 -9.94 -13.40 5.12
N GLY A 185 -9.00 -14.14 5.74
CA GLY A 185 -9.28 -15.28 6.60
C GLY A 185 -9.23 -14.88 8.08
N CYS A 186 -10.21 -15.34 8.89
CA CYS A 186 -10.31 -15.02 10.31
C CYS A 186 -9.47 -15.98 11.18
N PRO A 187 -8.52 -15.50 11.99
CA PRO A 187 -7.77 -16.31 12.94
C PRO A 187 -8.57 -16.67 14.22
N MET A 188 -9.55 -15.85 14.63
CA MET A 188 -10.27 -16.03 15.89
C MET A 188 -10.77 -17.45 16.10
N GLY A 189 -10.62 -17.91 17.31
CA GLY A 189 -10.92 -19.27 17.74
C GLY A 189 -9.80 -20.27 17.47
N ALA A 190 -8.65 -19.83 16.93
CA ALA A 190 -7.42 -20.61 16.96
C ALA A 190 -6.87 -20.71 18.40
N CYS A 191 -7.29 -19.81 19.28
CA CYS A 191 -6.81 -19.65 20.64
C CYS A 191 -5.28 -19.50 20.68
N ALA A 192 -4.58 -20.22 21.54
CA ALA A 192 -3.13 -20.17 21.51
C ALA A 192 -2.57 -20.68 20.17
N ILE A 193 -2.88 -21.90 19.75
CA ILE A 193 -2.51 -22.48 18.44
C ILE A 193 -3.33 -23.74 18.08
N THR A 194 -4.06 -24.32 19.03
CA THR A 194 -4.72 -25.63 18.89
C THR A 194 -6.22 -25.58 19.13
N THR A 195 -6.82 -24.38 19.03
CA THR A 195 -8.24 -24.15 19.35
C THR A 195 -8.56 -24.44 20.82
N THR A 196 -9.80 -24.75 21.16
CA THR A 196 -10.29 -24.94 22.54
C THR A 196 -11.30 -26.08 22.60
N GLY A 197 -11.50 -26.66 23.77
CA GLY A 197 -12.57 -27.62 24.03
C GLY A 197 -13.96 -27.00 24.23
N PHE A 198 -14.09 -25.68 24.26
CA PHE A 198 -15.38 -25.01 24.32
C PHE A 198 -16.07 -25.08 22.94
N PRO A 199 -17.42 -25.19 22.87
CA PRO A 199 -18.17 -25.25 21.61
C PRO A 199 -18.31 -23.87 20.97
N ILE A 200 -17.20 -23.24 20.62
CA ILE A 200 -17.17 -21.93 19.97
C ILE A 200 -17.63 -22.01 18.51
N ASP A 201 -18.27 -20.94 18.01
CA ASP A 201 -18.60 -20.79 16.60
C ASP A 201 -17.61 -19.81 15.92
N ARG A 202 -16.55 -20.36 15.33
CA ARG A 202 -15.54 -19.60 14.59
C ARG A 202 -16.10 -18.91 13.34
N SER A 203 -17.10 -19.55 12.69
CA SER A 203 -17.74 -18.99 11.49
C SER A 203 -18.57 -17.76 11.84
N ARG A 204 -19.23 -17.80 12.99
CA ARG A 204 -20.00 -16.66 13.50
C ARG A 204 -19.11 -15.46 13.78
N VAL A 205 -17.98 -15.64 14.47
CA VAL A 205 -17.02 -14.56 14.74
C VAL A 205 -16.45 -14.00 13.42
N ALA A 206 -16.07 -14.87 12.49
CA ALA A 206 -15.58 -14.45 11.18
C ALA A 206 -16.60 -13.56 10.44
N SER A 207 -17.88 -13.98 10.44
CA SER A 207 -18.98 -13.23 9.82
C SER A 207 -19.18 -11.85 10.48
N LEU A 208 -19.17 -11.77 11.82
CA LEU A 208 -19.33 -10.54 12.58
C LEU A 208 -18.22 -9.54 12.34
N LEU A 209 -17.00 -10.02 12.10
CA LEU A 209 -15.82 -9.22 11.80
C LEU A 209 -15.62 -8.96 10.29
N GLY A 210 -16.56 -9.39 9.45
CA GLY A 210 -16.52 -9.19 8.00
C GLY A 210 -15.42 -9.97 7.28
N PHE A 211 -14.92 -11.07 7.85
CA PHE A 211 -14.03 -12.01 7.17
C PHE A 211 -14.83 -13.01 6.30
N SER A 212 -14.21 -13.49 5.23
CA SER A 212 -14.87 -14.45 4.33
C SER A 212 -15.13 -15.80 5.00
N LYS A 213 -14.21 -16.26 5.84
CA LYS A 213 -14.28 -17.54 6.56
C LYS A 213 -13.22 -17.64 7.65
N PRO A 214 -13.36 -18.54 8.64
CA PRO A 214 -12.25 -18.85 9.54
C PRO A 214 -11.12 -19.58 8.80
N ILE A 215 -9.87 -19.35 9.22
CA ILE A 215 -8.73 -20.13 8.74
C ILE A 215 -8.85 -21.55 9.32
N ALA A 216 -8.91 -22.56 8.45
CA ALA A 216 -9.23 -23.93 8.84
C ALA A 216 -8.21 -24.52 9.85
N ASN A 217 -6.93 -24.36 9.56
CA ASN A 217 -5.86 -24.84 10.44
C ASN A 217 -5.51 -23.76 11.47
N SER A 218 -5.72 -24.05 12.76
CA SER A 218 -5.50 -23.09 13.85
C SER A 218 -4.02 -22.72 14.05
N TYR A 219 -3.10 -23.61 13.76
CA TYR A 219 -1.67 -23.32 13.82
C TYR A 219 -1.24 -22.39 12.68
N GLN A 220 -1.71 -22.66 11.44
CA GLN A 220 -1.52 -21.77 10.32
C GLN A 220 -2.09 -20.36 10.58
N ALA A 221 -3.25 -20.28 11.23
CA ALA A 221 -3.92 -19.01 11.53
C ALA A 221 -3.02 -18.03 12.29
N ILE A 222 -2.15 -18.55 13.15
CA ILE A 222 -1.23 -17.78 13.99
C ILE A 222 0.13 -17.60 13.30
N SER A 223 0.68 -18.68 12.71
CA SER A 223 2.09 -18.74 12.29
C SER A 223 2.38 -18.15 10.90
N THR A 224 1.35 -17.95 10.06
CA THR A 224 1.56 -17.50 8.69
C THR A 224 1.94 -16.02 8.59
N SER A 225 2.92 -15.72 7.74
CA SER A 225 3.29 -14.35 7.34
C SER A 225 2.61 -13.88 6.04
N HIS A 226 1.82 -14.74 5.39
CA HIS A 226 1.23 -14.42 4.07
C HIS A 226 0.31 -13.20 4.09
N TRP A 227 -0.37 -12.95 5.22
CA TRP A 227 -1.24 -11.79 5.37
C TRP A 227 -0.49 -10.45 5.20
N LEU A 228 0.81 -10.44 5.47
CA LEU A 228 1.68 -9.28 5.32
C LEU A 228 2.49 -9.35 4.02
N LEU A 229 3.19 -10.45 3.77
CA LEU A 229 4.14 -10.54 2.66
C LEU A 229 3.46 -10.48 1.28
N VAL A 230 2.29 -11.12 1.11
CA VAL A 230 1.63 -11.15 -0.21
C VAL A 230 1.18 -9.76 -0.65
N PRO A 231 0.43 -8.97 0.13
CA PRO A 231 0.07 -7.59 -0.26
C PRO A 231 1.28 -6.69 -0.49
N VAL A 232 2.29 -6.80 0.37
CA VAL A 232 3.49 -5.97 0.31
C VAL A 232 4.28 -6.16 -0.98
N GLN A 233 4.36 -7.39 -1.54
CA GLN A 233 5.01 -7.63 -2.82
C GLN A 233 4.36 -6.85 -3.97
N HIS A 234 3.05 -6.72 -3.97
CA HIS A 234 2.35 -5.94 -5.00
C HIS A 234 2.53 -4.43 -4.81
N TRP A 235 2.66 -3.94 -3.58
CA TRP A 235 3.02 -2.56 -3.31
C TRP A 235 4.45 -2.22 -3.76
N ILE A 236 5.40 -3.16 -3.60
CA ILE A 236 6.76 -3.00 -4.15
C ILE A 236 6.71 -2.89 -5.67
N LEU A 237 5.93 -3.74 -6.34
CA LEU A 237 5.76 -3.69 -7.80
C LEU A 237 5.19 -2.34 -8.24
N PHE A 238 4.11 -1.89 -7.63
CA PHE A 238 3.51 -0.57 -7.88
C PHE A 238 4.52 0.58 -7.74
N LEU A 239 5.27 0.62 -6.65
CA LEU A 239 6.26 1.68 -6.39
C LEU A 239 7.42 1.62 -7.40
N ASN A 240 7.83 0.41 -7.81
CA ASN A 240 8.82 0.24 -8.86
C ASN A 240 8.35 0.85 -10.19
N ASP A 241 7.10 0.61 -10.58
CA ASP A 241 6.55 1.15 -11.82
C ASP A 241 6.41 2.67 -11.77
N VAL A 242 5.95 3.21 -10.64
CA VAL A 242 5.90 4.67 -10.41
C VAL A 242 7.30 5.28 -10.54
N THR A 243 8.32 4.72 -9.87
CA THR A 243 9.67 5.29 -9.89
C THR A 243 10.31 5.24 -11.28
N ARG A 244 10.09 4.17 -12.04
CA ARG A 244 10.56 4.05 -13.44
C ARG A 244 9.89 5.08 -14.34
N PHE A 245 8.57 5.28 -14.20
CA PHE A 245 7.85 6.28 -14.97
C PHE A 245 8.28 7.71 -14.63
N VAL A 246 8.49 7.98 -13.33
CA VAL A 246 9.01 9.26 -12.84
C VAL A 246 10.43 9.55 -13.37
N GLU A 247 11.29 8.52 -13.46
CA GLU A 247 12.63 8.68 -14.07
C GLU A 247 12.53 9.04 -15.54
N ASP A 248 11.61 8.42 -16.28
CA ASP A 248 11.37 8.78 -17.67
C ASP A 248 10.78 10.20 -17.83
N MET A 249 9.92 10.64 -16.89
CA MET A 249 9.45 12.04 -16.84
C MET A 249 10.60 13.01 -16.55
N LEU A 250 11.53 12.65 -15.64
CA LEU A 250 12.69 13.45 -15.33
C LEU A 250 13.63 13.60 -16.55
N HIS A 251 13.90 12.49 -17.25
CA HIS A 251 14.65 12.51 -18.50
C HIS A 251 14.00 13.44 -19.53
N LYS A 252 12.67 13.38 -19.71
CA LYS A 252 11.93 14.28 -20.61
C LYS A 252 11.93 15.74 -20.19
N SER A 253 12.20 16.01 -18.90
CA SER A 253 12.28 17.37 -18.33
C SER A 253 13.71 17.90 -18.28
N SER A 254 14.73 17.11 -18.66
CA SER A 254 16.12 17.54 -18.68
C SER A 254 16.33 18.67 -19.67
N PHE A 255 17.37 19.49 -19.46
CA PHE A 255 17.69 20.62 -20.34
C PHE A 255 17.92 20.18 -21.80
N GLU A 256 18.57 19.03 -21.98
CA GLU A 256 18.90 18.48 -23.30
C GLU A 256 17.65 17.99 -24.05
N VAL A 257 16.69 17.38 -23.36
CA VAL A 257 15.46 16.88 -23.96
C VAL A 257 14.37 17.97 -23.98
N GLY A 258 13.97 18.49 -22.83
CA GLY A 258 13.13 19.66 -22.67
C GLY A 258 11.71 19.58 -23.23
N ILE A 259 11.15 18.37 -23.35
CA ILE A 259 9.77 18.16 -23.85
C ILE A 259 8.70 18.24 -22.76
N LEU A 260 9.09 18.10 -21.49
CA LEU A 260 8.25 18.33 -20.33
C LEU A 260 8.82 19.45 -19.46
N SER A 261 7.95 20.17 -18.77
CA SER A 261 8.31 21.12 -17.71
C SER A 261 7.21 21.16 -16.66
N TYR A 262 7.53 21.80 -15.54
CA TYR A 262 6.66 21.94 -14.37
C TYR A 262 6.46 23.40 -14.00
N PRO A 263 5.32 23.78 -13.41
CA PRO A 263 5.08 25.12 -12.90
C PRO A 263 5.94 25.41 -11.66
N ASP A 264 6.01 26.69 -11.28
CA ASP A 264 6.90 27.19 -10.23
C ASP A 264 6.64 26.61 -8.84
N ASP A 265 5.41 26.17 -8.57
CA ASP A 265 5.00 25.51 -7.33
C ASP A 265 5.49 24.06 -7.20
N LEU A 266 6.01 23.46 -8.27
CA LEU A 266 6.56 22.10 -8.30
C LEU A 266 8.07 22.05 -8.59
N VAL A 267 8.72 23.20 -8.71
CA VAL A 267 10.15 23.29 -8.99
C VAL A 267 10.87 24.03 -7.88
N GLN A 268 12.13 23.67 -7.66
CA GLN A 268 13.01 24.42 -6.79
C GLN A 268 13.87 25.38 -7.61
N MET A 269 13.79 26.66 -7.28
CA MET A 269 14.67 27.67 -7.84
C MET A 269 16.04 27.63 -7.15
N SER A 270 17.12 27.81 -7.93
CA SER A 270 18.46 27.88 -7.38
C SER A 270 18.67 29.22 -6.66
N SER A 271 19.30 29.19 -5.49
CA SER A 271 19.68 30.42 -4.74
C SER A 271 20.77 31.24 -5.41
N ILE A 272 21.56 30.66 -6.33
CA ILE A 272 22.70 31.31 -7.03
C ILE A 272 22.41 31.44 -8.53
N MET A 273 21.66 30.51 -9.13
CA MET A 273 21.39 30.46 -10.56
C MET A 273 19.92 30.79 -10.83
N PRO A 274 19.53 32.05 -11.03
CA PRO A 274 18.11 32.43 -11.11
C PRO A 274 17.36 31.82 -12.31
N GLN A 275 18.09 31.36 -13.33
CA GLN A 275 17.52 30.68 -14.51
C GLN A 275 17.26 29.18 -14.27
N LYS A 276 17.84 28.58 -13.21
CA LYS A 276 17.77 27.12 -12.98
C LYS A 276 16.48 26.76 -12.25
N ARG A 277 15.70 25.85 -12.86
CA ARG A 277 14.44 25.30 -12.34
C ARG A 277 14.58 23.81 -12.23
N ASN A 278 14.62 23.27 -11.02
CA ASN A 278 14.79 21.86 -10.76
C ASN A 278 13.40 21.22 -10.53
N PRO A 279 12.99 20.21 -11.29
CA PRO A 279 11.70 19.53 -11.10
C PRO A 279 11.76 18.59 -9.87
N VAL A 280 11.98 19.17 -8.68
CA VAL A 280 12.24 18.42 -7.43
C VAL A 280 11.08 17.56 -6.97
N ILE A 281 9.86 17.85 -7.43
CA ILE A 281 8.72 16.97 -7.15
C ILE A 281 9.01 15.54 -7.61
N LEU A 282 9.63 15.36 -8.78
CA LEU A 282 9.97 14.04 -9.32
C LEU A 282 11.02 13.33 -8.45
N GLU A 283 11.97 14.09 -7.90
CA GLU A 283 12.96 13.55 -6.98
C GLU A 283 12.32 13.13 -5.65
N HIS A 284 11.41 13.94 -5.09
CA HIS A 284 10.68 13.62 -3.86
C HIS A 284 9.78 12.40 -3.99
N ILE A 285 9.11 12.21 -5.14
CA ILE A 285 8.36 10.99 -5.43
C ILE A 285 9.28 9.77 -5.33
N ARG A 286 10.46 9.82 -5.96
CA ARG A 286 11.44 8.71 -5.92
C ARG A 286 11.98 8.46 -4.51
N ILE A 287 12.24 9.51 -3.74
CA ILE A 287 12.72 9.39 -2.34
C ILE A 287 11.67 8.67 -1.50
N LYS A 288 10.42 9.14 -1.49
CA LYS A 288 9.34 8.53 -0.71
C LYS A 288 9.05 7.10 -1.13
N ALA A 289 8.96 6.85 -2.43
CA ALA A 289 8.80 5.51 -2.96
C ALA A 289 9.96 4.59 -2.54
N GLY A 290 11.20 5.05 -2.62
CA GLY A 290 12.39 4.29 -2.21
C GLY A 290 12.39 3.98 -0.72
N MET A 291 11.99 4.91 0.13
CA MET A 291 11.85 4.70 1.58
C MET A 291 10.80 3.62 1.88
N ALA A 292 9.61 3.73 1.28
CA ALA A 292 8.55 2.73 1.44
C ALA A 292 8.99 1.34 0.94
N MET A 293 9.58 1.28 -0.26
CA MET A 293 10.09 0.03 -0.85
C MET A 293 11.14 -0.64 0.04
N GLY A 294 12.09 0.12 0.59
CA GLY A 294 13.12 -0.42 1.48
C GLY A 294 12.52 -1.09 2.72
N VAL A 295 11.51 -0.46 3.32
CA VAL A 295 10.78 -1.05 4.45
C VAL A 295 10.00 -2.29 4.01
N PHE A 296 9.26 -2.23 2.90
CA PHE A 296 8.49 -3.37 2.41
C PHE A 296 9.37 -4.59 2.09
N GLN A 297 10.54 -4.37 1.47
CA GLN A 297 11.50 -5.43 1.19
C GLN A 297 12.05 -6.07 2.46
N SER A 298 12.32 -5.28 3.50
CA SER A 298 12.87 -5.77 4.77
C SER A 298 11.96 -6.77 5.49
N PHE A 299 10.65 -6.81 5.19
CA PHE A 299 9.76 -7.79 5.80
C PHE A 299 10.04 -9.23 5.32
N ALA A 300 10.49 -9.42 4.09
CA ALA A 300 10.91 -10.75 3.63
C ALA A 300 12.13 -11.25 4.44
N ASP A 301 13.08 -10.37 4.69
CA ASP A 301 14.27 -10.69 5.51
C ASP A 301 13.91 -10.89 6.97
N LEU A 302 12.96 -10.10 7.50
CA LEU A 302 12.50 -10.21 8.88
C LEU A 302 11.90 -11.59 9.19
N PHE A 303 11.10 -12.14 8.25
CA PHE A 303 10.48 -13.45 8.44
C PHE A 303 11.36 -14.63 8.01
N HIS A 304 12.44 -14.37 7.27
CA HIS A 304 13.36 -15.42 6.82
C HIS A 304 14.03 -16.08 8.02
N ASN A 305 14.08 -17.41 8.02
CA ASN A 305 14.66 -18.24 9.08
C ASN A 305 14.03 -18.07 10.48
N THR A 306 12.85 -17.50 10.59
CA THR A 306 12.09 -17.52 11.85
C THR A 306 11.33 -18.83 12.01
N ALA A 307 11.02 -19.20 13.25
CA ALA A 307 10.25 -20.40 13.51
C ALA A 307 8.79 -20.23 13.03
N TYR A 308 8.21 -21.29 12.44
CA TYR A 308 6.81 -21.31 12.04
C TYR A 308 5.90 -21.52 13.26
N GLN A 309 5.75 -20.48 14.07
CA GLN A 309 4.97 -20.45 15.31
C GLN A 309 4.53 -19.02 15.61
N ASP A 310 3.91 -18.78 16.77
CA ASP A 310 3.71 -17.43 17.28
C ASP A 310 5.05 -16.81 17.67
N ILE A 311 5.36 -15.65 17.11
CA ILE A 311 6.64 -14.94 17.29
C ILE A 311 6.43 -13.44 17.23
N ASN A 312 7.31 -12.67 17.86
CA ASN A 312 7.21 -11.20 17.91
C ASN A 312 7.43 -10.50 16.57
N GLU A 313 8.06 -11.15 15.59
CA GLU A 313 8.18 -10.67 14.23
C GLU A 313 6.80 -10.50 13.57
N ASN A 314 5.82 -11.30 14.01
CA ASN A 314 4.42 -11.20 13.60
C ASN A 314 3.61 -10.34 14.57
N GLY A 315 4.18 -9.26 15.09
CA GLY A 315 3.62 -8.47 16.19
C GLY A 315 3.47 -6.97 15.89
N ASP A 316 3.05 -6.23 16.91
CA ASP A 316 2.72 -4.79 16.85
C ASP A 316 3.86 -3.92 16.32
N LEU A 317 5.11 -4.21 16.65
CA LEU A 317 6.25 -3.42 16.22
C LEU A 317 6.47 -3.50 14.71
N THR A 318 6.22 -4.67 14.13
CA THR A 318 6.24 -4.90 12.67
C THR A 318 5.10 -4.14 12.01
N LEU A 319 3.92 -4.16 12.60
CA LEU A 319 2.75 -3.44 12.08
C LEU A 319 2.92 -1.92 12.17
N ASP A 320 3.52 -1.37 13.24
CA ASP A 320 3.88 0.05 13.34
C ASP A 320 4.83 0.48 12.22
N THR A 321 5.81 -0.37 11.92
CA THR A 321 6.77 -0.11 10.83
C THR A 321 6.10 -0.18 9.46
N LEU A 322 5.20 -1.16 9.24
CA LEU A 322 4.38 -1.26 8.05
C LEU A 322 3.51 -0.01 7.85
N GLN A 323 2.84 0.44 8.90
CA GLN A 323 1.93 1.59 8.80
C GLN A 323 2.65 2.86 8.35
N LYS A 324 3.87 3.10 8.81
CA LYS A 324 4.71 4.22 8.37
C LYS A 324 5.07 4.12 6.88
N ALA A 325 5.42 2.94 6.42
CA ALA A 325 5.71 2.71 5.00
C ALA A 325 4.47 2.86 4.11
N VAL A 326 3.29 2.47 4.60
CA VAL A 326 2.00 2.69 3.91
C VAL A 326 1.72 4.18 3.76
N ILE A 327 1.98 5.00 4.78
CA ILE A 327 1.84 6.47 4.70
C ILE A 327 2.76 7.03 3.61
N GLU A 328 4.05 6.67 3.61
CA GLU A 328 5.00 7.12 2.57
C GLU A 328 4.56 6.71 1.15
N MET A 329 3.99 5.51 1.00
CA MET A 329 3.43 5.05 -0.27
C MET A 329 2.20 5.86 -0.69
N MET A 330 1.30 6.19 0.23
CA MET A 330 0.11 7.01 -0.07
C MET A 330 0.48 8.43 -0.48
N GLU A 331 1.43 9.05 0.22
CA GLU A 331 1.97 10.37 -0.13
C GLU A 331 2.73 10.35 -1.48
N THR A 332 3.35 9.22 -1.83
CA THR A 332 3.93 9.01 -3.17
C THR A 332 2.86 9.11 -4.26
N ILE A 333 1.67 8.52 -4.04
CA ILE A 333 0.55 8.59 -4.98
C ILE A 333 0.08 10.04 -5.15
N ASP A 334 -0.03 10.80 -4.05
CA ASP A 334 -0.49 12.18 -4.07
C ASP A 334 0.47 13.08 -4.87
N LEU A 335 1.78 12.96 -4.61
CA LEU A 335 2.80 13.71 -5.35
C LEU A 335 2.85 13.30 -6.83
N PHE A 336 2.66 12.02 -7.14
CA PHE A 336 2.68 11.51 -8.49
C PHE A 336 1.49 12.04 -9.31
N GLU A 337 0.28 12.07 -8.73
CA GLU A 337 -0.88 12.70 -9.34
C GLU A 337 -0.63 14.17 -9.66
N GLU A 338 -0.12 14.92 -8.70
CA GLU A 338 0.20 16.35 -8.86
C GLU A 338 1.20 16.56 -10.00
N ALA A 339 2.26 15.75 -10.06
CA ALA A 339 3.27 15.82 -11.11
C ALA A 339 2.67 15.54 -12.50
N ILE A 340 1.81 14.54 -12.64
CA ILE A 340 1.17 14.20 -13.92
C ILE A 340 0.21 15.28 -14.37
N LEU A 341 -0.65 15.76 -13.47
CA LEU A 341 -1.71 16.71 -13.84
C LEU A 341 -1.17 18.10 -14.17
N LYS A 342 -0.01 18.48 -13.62
CA LYS A 342 0.64 19.78 -13.83
C LYS A 342 1.80 19.76 -14.83
N ALA A 343 2.17 18.60 -15.37
CA ALA A 343 3.17 18.50 -16.41
C ALA A 343 2.74 19.30 -17.67
N ARG A 344 3.67 20.09 -18.22
CA ARG A 344 3.46 20.90 -19.42
C ARG A 344 4.28 20.34 -20.57
N ILE A 345 3.63 20.08 -21.70
CA ILE A 345 4.26 19.55 -22.90
C ILE A 345 4.68 20.70 -23.80
N HIS A 346 5.94 20.73 -24.24
CA HIS A 346 6.50 21.69 -25.15
C HIS A 346 6.43 21.18 -26.60
N ALA A 347 5.26 21.32 -27.25
CA ALA A 347 5.04 20.82 -28.62
C ALA A 347 6.10 21.30 -29.63
N PRO A 348 6.58 22.57 -29.65
CA PRO A 348 7.66 22.97 -30.54
C PRO A 348 8.97 22.19 -30.33
N ARG A 349 9.28 21.82 -29.10
CA ARG A 349 10.48 21.01 -28.81
C ARG A 349 10.30 19.56 -29.23
N VAL A 350 9.10 19.01 -29.11
CA VAL A 350 8.75 17.70 -29.63
C VAL A 350 8.95 17.65 -31.13
N GLU A 351 8.46 18.68 -31.88
CA GLU A 351 8.61 18.80 -33.33
C GLU A 351 10.09 18.92 -33.73
N GLU A 352 10.85 19.76 -33.06
CA GLU A 352 12.30 19.92 -33.33
C GLU A 352 13.03 18.58 -33.19
N ILE A 353 12.81 17.83 -32.10
CA ILE A 353 13.44 16.52 -31.89
C ILE A 353 12.99 15.53 -32.99
N ALA A 354 11.70 15.50 -33.31
CA ALA A 354 11.16 14.63 -34.35
C ALA A 354 11.82 14.84 -35.69
N MET A 355 11.97 16.11 -36.08
CA MET A 355 12.62 16.47 -37.34
C MET A 355 14.12 16.14 -37.36
N ARG A 356 14.84 16.46 -36.29
CA ARG A 356 16.30 16.24 -36.24
C ARG A 356 16.68 14.76 -36.14
N SER A 357 15.87 13.96 -35.48
CA SER A 357 16.15 12.53 -35.25
C SER A 357 15.57 11.60 -36.33
N GLY A 358 14.73 12.14 -37.23
CA GLY A 358 14.12 11.35 -38.31
C GLY A 358 13.22 10.21 -37.82
N ILE A 359 12.56 10.36 -36.66
CA ILE A 359 11.75 9.28 -36.03
C ILE A 359 10.53 8.83 -36.83
N THR A 360 10.22 9.52 -37.95
CA THR A 360 9.13 9.15 -38.86
C THR A 360 9.57 8.27 -40.03
N VAL A 361 10.86 7.94 -40.14
CA VAL A 361 11.40 7.18 -41.27
C VAL A 361 10.92 5.72 -41.31
N THR A 362 10.54 5.15 -40.19
CA THR A 362 9.92 3.82 -40.13
C THR A 362 8.58 3.82 -40.85
N GLU A 363 7.73 4.82 -40.59
CA GLU A 363 6.44 4.98 -41.26
C GLU A 363 6.62 5.26 -42.76
N LEU A 364 7.69 5.97 -43.14
CA LEU A 364 8.04 6.15 -44.56
C LEU A 364 8.32 4.81 -45.26
N ALA A 365 9.07 3.90 -44.59
CA ALA A 365 9.31 2.56 -45.13
C ALA A 365 8.01 1.77 -45.30
N ASP A 366 7.14 1.81 -44.27
CA ASP A 366 5.83 1.16 -44.33
C ASP A 366 4.94 1.72 -45.41
N GLU A 367 4.96 3.05 -45.63
CA GLU A 367 4.19 3.70 -46.68
C GLU A 367 4.70 3.33 -48.08
N ILE A 368 6.02 3.18 -48.28
CA ILE A 368 6.60 2.68 -49.52
C ILE A 368 6.10 1.25 -49.79
N VAL A 369 6.11 0.38 -48.82
CA VAL A 369 5.58 -0.98 -48.94
C VAL A 369 4.11 -0.98 -49.34
N ARG A 370 3.29 -0.13 -48.69
CA ARG A 370 1.84 -0.03 -48.99
C ARG A 370 1.53 0.46 -50.38
N ARG A 371 2.27 1.46 -50.86
CA ARG A 371 2.02 2.09 -52.16
C ARG A 371 2.67 1.32 -53.30
N GLU A 372 3.94 0.98 -53.15
CA GLU A 372 4.75 0.43 -54.23
C GLU A 372 4.72 -1.11 -54.25
N ARG A 373 4.13 -1.76 -53.22
CA ARG A 373 4.03 -3.22 -53.09
C ARG A 373 5.39 -3.95 -53.18
N VAL A 374 6.45 -3.29 -52.76
CA VAL A 374 7.80 -3.85 -52.67
C VAL A 374 7.99 -4.59 -51.36
N ALA A 375 9.01 -5.44 -51.28
CA ALA A 375 9.34 -6.10 -50.01
C ALA A 375 9.82 -5.08 -48.96
N PHE A 376 9.45 -5.28 -47.70
CA PHE A 376 9.86 -4.36 -46.61
C PHE A 376 11.38 -4.12 -46.57
N ARG A 377 12.18 -5.16 -46.87
CA ARG A 377 13.64 -5.04 -46.90
C ARG A 377 14.12 -4.03 -47.95
N ASP A 378 13.47 -3.98 -49.10
CA ASP A 378 13.81 -3.04 -50.18
C ASP A 378 13.39 -1.63 -49.80
N ALA A 379 12.19 -1.45 -49.22
CA ALA A 379 11.74 -0.17 -48.68
C ALA A 379 12.68 0.34 -47.58
N HIS A 380 13.09 -0.53 -46.66
CA HIS A 380 14.06 -0.19 -45.62
C HIS A 380 15.41 0.23 -46.18
N HIS A 381 15.93 -0.42 -47.23
CA HIS A 381 17.17 -0.02 -47.89
C HIS A 381 17.05 1.35 -48.56
N ILE A 382 15.93 1.66 -49.19
CA ILE A 382 15.64 3.00 -49.78
C ILE A 382 15.69 4.05 -48.67
N VAL A 383 14.96 3.84 -47.56
CA VAL A 383 14.91 4.78 -46.43
C VAL A 383 16.28 4.92 -45.75
N SER A 384 17.02 3.84 -45.60
CA SER A 384 18.38 3.85 -45.01
C SER A 384 19.35 4.70 -45.84
N ARG A 385 19.29 4.62 -47.18
CA ARG A 385 20.06 5.50 -48.09
C ARG A 385 19.66 6.96 -47.90
N TYR A 386 18.37 7.26 -47.93
CA TYR A 386 17.85 8.63 -47.71
C TYR A 386 18.38 9.23 -46.42
N VAL A 387 18.33 8.49 -45.30
CA VAL A 387 18.85 8.96 -44.00
C VAL A 387 20.37 9.19 -44.06
N SER A 388 21.13 8.28 -44.66
CA SER A 388 22.60 8.39 -44.74
C SER A 388 23.08 9.56 -45.67
N GLU A 389 22.32 9.87 -46.70
CA GLU A 389 22.60 10.99 -47.59
C GLU A 389 22.12 12.32 -47.05
N GLY A 390 21.00 12.36 -46.35
CA GLY A 390 20.45 13.57 -45.71
C GLY A 390 21.18 14.00 -44.41
N SER A 391 22.04 13.13 -43.87
CA SER A 391 22.88 13.43 -42.70
C SER A 391 24.24 14.08 -43.05
N ARG A 392 24.50 14.31 -44.31
CA ARG A 392 25.64 15.06 -44.84
C ARG A 392 25.24 16.50 -45.24
#